data_1aff4f601ce8bc4025b3a5d934f6d327
#
_entry.id   1aff4f601ce8bc4025b3a5d934f6d327
#
_cell.length_a   1.000
_cell.length_b   1.000
_cell.length_c   1.000
_cell.angle_alpha   90.00
_cell.angle_beta   90.00
_cell.angle_gamma   90.00
#
_symmetry.space_group_name_H-M   'P 1'
#
loop_
_entity.id
_entity.type
_entity.pdbx_description
1 polymer ?
#
loop_
_entity_poly.entity_id
_entity_poly.type
_entity_poly.pdbx_seq_one_letter_code
_entity_poly.pdbx_strand_id
1 'polypeptide(L)'
;MAIIFATSSFGQVKSIDERIGEAMNGSNWAELRSLYMSDGENLQTPFLKPLSKFFISQFYNEPDSAIKYGKEILEKYQDELNSSVPSIMYFMSEDYAILGHYDKASALLHSLNEAYRKGGQTANPVFEAYEDIYSKLSKCGTFSVERPNNNVSVPLLTHTGNRKNPEMMSVMANINGKEVKCNYDSGAGINIMTTKFAEHIKATVIQTKNIQMLGMSYVDSKGLVVVDSLKLGDLVYRNVPFFVVDMRTDNPLANKKLEELGYECVIGNQTMMPLGEICFDFDRMQLVIPASYTPTPTYAPNFYRSPQRLFHLSLTDGRSGRKIDAIVDTGASGTILTNRYYKKNENCFTGRTATDSLRTAGVGGVNVVKTIPVSWTFTLAGEQYTETNIPVVTSSEQNEEYDCRIGLPTLMAHRKFIINFKNMWMRFED
;
A
#
# COMPACT_ATOMS: atom_id res chain seq x y z
N MET A 1 -7.88 16.28 -0.50
CA MET A 1 -9.34 16.53 -0.62
C MET A 1 -9.74 17.40 0.56
N ALA A 2 -10.43 18.50 0.35
CA ALA A 2 -10.92 19.34 1.44
C ALA A 2 -12.45 19.39 1.36
N ILE A 3 -13.12 18.73 2.29
CA ILE A 3 -14.56 18.88 2.50
C ILE A 3 -14.70 19.98 3.54
N ILE A 4 -15.20 21.16 3.14
CA ILE A 4 -15.31 22.30 4.05
C ILE A 4 -16.59 22.13 4.88
N PHE A 5 -16.43 21.85 6.17
CA PHE A 5 -17.50 21.98 7.16
C PHE A 5 -17.33 23.29 7.91
N ALA A 6 -18.45 23.93 8.26
CA ALA A 6 -18.42 25.09 9.17
C ALA A 6 -17.85 24.64 10.51
N THR A 7 -16.80 25.30 10.98
CA THR A 7 -16.19 25.00 12.29
C THR A 7 -17.13 25.42 13.40
N SER A 8 -17.53 24.48 14.25
CA SER A 8 -18.28 24.77 15.48
C SER A 8 -17.43 25.58 16.48
N SER A 9 -18.03 26.48 17.18
CA SER A 9 -17.41 27.28 18.25
C SER A 9 -16.95 26.38 19.40
N PHE A 10 -15.84 26.77 20.03
CA PHE A 10 -15.22 26.09 21.18
C PHE A 10 -16.26 25.65 22.23
N GLY A 11 -16.36 24.35 22.47
CA GLY A 11 -17.13 23.77 23.59
C GLY A 11 -18.33 22.89 23.23
N GLN A 12 -18.76 22.82 21.97
CA GLN A 12 -19.84 21.91 21.53
C GLN A 12 -19.29 20.52 21.17
N VAL A 13 -20.02 19.46 21.56
CA VAL A 13 -19.74 18.10 21.07
C VAL A 13 -19.97 18.09 19.56
N LYS A 14 -18.93 17.73 18.81
CA LYS A 14 -18.99 17.65 17.34
C LYS A 14 -20.07 16.68 16.89
N SER A 15 -20.84 17.09 15.90
CA SER A 15 -21.81 16.23 15.23
C SER A 15 -21.14 15.05 14.55
N ILE A 16 -21.90 14.02 14.22
CA ILE A 16 -21.38 12.88 13.45
C ILE A 16 -20.93 13.31 12.04
N ASP A 17 -21.60 14.26 11.42
CA ASP A 17 -21.23 14.84 10.12
C ASP A 17 -19.85 15.49 10.17
N GLU A 18 -19.59 16.31 11.20
CA GLU A 18 -18.28 16.97 11.39
C GLU A 18 -17.16 15.94 11.62
N ARG A 19 -17.41 14.95 12.49
CA ARG A 19 -16.41 13.89 12.79
C ARG A 19 -16.07 13.05 11.56
N ILE A 20 -17.08 12.66 10.78
CA ILE A 20 -16.89 11.92 9.51
C ILE A 20 -16.13 12.78 8.50
N GLY A 21 -16.48 14.06 8.36
CA GLY A 21 -15.76 14.98 7.48
C GLY A 21 -14.30 15.17 7.89
N GLU A 22 -14.03 15.29 9.20
CA GLU A 22 -12.65 15.36 9.70
C GLU A 22 -11.85 14.08 9.43
N ALA A 23 -12.46 12.91 9.62
CA ALA A 23 -11.82 11.63 9.32
C ALA A 23 -11.46 11.53 7.84
N MET A 24 -12.36 11.93 6.93
CA MET A 24 -12.10 11.96 5.48
C MET A 24 -10.99 12.96 5.12
N ASN A 25 -11.05 14.19 5.64
CA ASN A 25 -10.05 15.23 5.39
C ASN A 25 -8.67 14.87 5.93
N GLY A 26 -8.63 14.17 7.06
CA GLY A 26 -7.40 13.64 7.67
C GLY A 26 -6.91 12.33 7.05
N SER A 27 -7.60 11.77 6.04
CA SER A 27 -7.33 10.45 5.48
C SER A 27 -7.29 9.35 6.54
N ASN A 28 -8.07 9.48 7.60
CA ASN A 28 -8.17 8.50 8.68
C ASN A 28 -9.29 7.49 8.39
N TRP A 29 -8.99 6.54 7.49
CA TRP A 29 -9.99 5.61 6.96
C TRP A 29 -10.47 4.60 8.01
N ALA A 30 -9.62 4.25 8.98
CA ALA A 30 -10.01 3.39 10.09
C ALA A 30 -11.03 4.08 11.00
N GLU A 31 -10.85 5.37 11.30
CA GLU A 31 -11.80 6.15 12.07
C GLU A 31 -13.08 6.41 11.29
N LEU A 32 -12.98 6.78 10.00
CA LEU A 32 -14.14 6.93 9.12
C LEU A 32 -15.04 5.69 9.19
N ARG A 33 -14.45 4.51 9.02
CA ARG A 33 -15.20 3.26 9.08
C ARG A 33 -15.82 3.04 10.46
N SER A 34 -15.05 3.25 11.52
CA SER A 34 -15.55 3.10 12.91
C SER A 34 -16.75 4.00 13.18
N LEU A 35 -16.65 5.29 12.85
CA LEU A 35 -17.71 6.27 13.01
C LEU A 35 -18.95 5.90 12.18
N TYR A 36 -18.74 5.52 10.92
CA TYR A 36 -19.84 5.17 10.05
C TYR A 36 -20.58 3.91 10.53
N MET A 37 -19.86 2.89 10.98
CA MET A 37 -20.47 1.65 11.49
C MET A 37 -21.21 1.84 12.82
N SER A 38 -20.75 2.77 13.68
CA SER A 38 -21.41 3.03 14.96
C SER A 38 -22.60 4.00 14.85
N ASP A 39 -22.53 5.00 13.97
CA ASP A 39 -23.43 6.15 14.03
C ASP A 39 -23.82 6.72 12.63
N GLY A 40 -23.43 6.03 11.55
CA GLY A 40 -23.66 6.49 10.17
C GLY A 40 -25.11 6.65 9.76
N GLU A 41 -26.06 6.02 10.49
CA GLU A 41 -27.50 6.21 10.25
C GLU A 41 -28.00 7.58 10.71
N ASN A 42 -27.27 8.25 11.60
CA ASN A 42 -27.61 9.57 12.13
C ASN A 42 -27.03 10.74 11.32
N LEU A 43 -26.36 10.45 10.19
CA LEU A 43 -25.87 11.48 9.26
C LEU A 43 -27.03 12.34 8.74
N GLN A 44 -26.87 13.66 8.85
CA GLN A 44 -27.87 14.64 8.42
C GLN A 44 -27.60 15.16 7.01
N THR A 45 -26.32 15.27 6.63
CA THR A 45 -25.93 15.74 5.29
C THR A 45 -26.08 14.61 4.26
N PRO A 46 -26.99 14.76 3.25
CA PRO A 46 -27.38 13.65 2.36
C PRO A 46 -26.23 12.99 1.62
N PHE A 47 -25.22 13.74 1.14
CA PHE A 47 -24.11 13.20 0.40
C PHE A 47 -23.07 12.46 1.26
N LEU A 48 -23.04 12.69 2.59
CA LEU A 48 -22.05 12.04 3.47
C LEU A 48 -22.24 10.52 3.56
N LYS A 49 -23.48 10.04 3.49
CA LYS A 49 -23.75 8.59 3.55
C LYS A 49 -23.17 7.83 2.35
N PRO A 50 -23.46 8.17 1.08
CA PRO A 50 -22.83 7.52 -0.05
C PRO A 50 -21.32 7.81 -0.14
N LEU A 51 -20.86 8.99 0.26
CA LEU A 51 -19.43 9.35 0.26
C LEU A 51 -18.64 8.51 1.27
N SER A 52 -19.18 8.30 2.49
CA SER A 52 -18.59 7.40 3.48
C SER A 52 -18.49 5.96 2.96
N LYS A 53 -19.59 5.45 2.38
CA LYS A 53 -19.62 4.12 1.77
C LYS A 53 -18.61 3.98 0.64
N PHE A 54 -18.48 5.00 -0.21
CA PHE A 54 -17.51 5.04 -1.29
C PHE A 54 -16.08 4.86 -0.75
N PHE A 55 -15.64 5.71 0.19
CA PHE A 55 -14.28 5.63 0.72
C PHE A 55 -14.04 4.36 1.54
N ILE A 56 -15.01 3.91 2.33
CA ILE A 56 -14.90 2.63 3.04
C ILE A 56 -14.71 1.51 2.03
N SER A 57 -15.55 1.42 1.00
CA SER A 57 -15.42 0.39 -0.04
C SER A 57 -14.08 0.47 -0.78
N GLN A 58 -13.64 1.69 -1.13
CA GLN A 58 -12.37 1.95 -1.80
C GLN A 58 -11.17 1.42 -1.02
N PHE A 59 -11.12 1.73 0.27
CA PHE A 59 -9.95 1.42 1.08
C PHE A 59 -10.01 0.05 1.77
N TYR A 60 -11.19 -0.58 1.80
CA TYR A 60 -11.37 -1.93 2.33
C TYR A 60 -11.58 -3.01 1.25
N ASN A 61 -11.05 -2.75 0.04
CA ASN A 61 -10.96 -3.71 -1.06
C ASN A 61 -12.32 -4.23 -1.56
N GLU A 62 -13.29 -3.35 -1.69
CA GLU A 62 -14.62 -3.62 -2.25
C GLU A 62 -14.87 -2.80 -3.54
N PRO A 63 -14.10 -3.02 -4.63
CA PRO A 63 -14.10 -2.14 -5.80
C PRO A 63 -15.47 -2.05 -6.49
N ASP A 64 -16.27 -3.13 -6.54
CA ASP A 64 -17.62 -3.08 -7.11
C ASP A 64 -18.54 -2.15 -6.31
N SER A 65 -18.46 -2.21 -4.98
CA SER A 65 -19.22 -1.33 -4.09
C SER A 65 -18.75 0.12 -4.22
N ALA A 66 -17.46 0.36 -4.30
CA ALA A 66 -16.90 1.70 -4.50
C ALA A 66 -17.38 2.31 -5.81
N ILE A 67 -17.32 1.57 -6.93
CA ILE A 67 -17.85 2.03 -8.23
C ILE A 67 -19.35 2.36 -8.13
N LYS A 68 -20.13 1.52 -7.45
CA LYS A 68 -21.58 1.75 -7.27
C LYS A 68 -21.84 3.06 -6.53
N TYR A 69 -21.19 3.30 -5.39
CA TYR A 69 -21.38 4.53 -4.61
C TYR A 69 -20.78 5.76 -5.30
N GLY A 70 -19.64 5.59 -6.00
CA GLY A 70 -19.06 6.66 -6.82
C GLY A 70 -20.01 7.14 -7.91
N LYS A 71 -20.69 6.23 -8.62
CA LYS A 71 -21.73 6.58 -9.59
C LYS A 71 -22.90 7.33 -8.95
N GLU A 72 -23.38 6.84 -7.81
CA GLU A 72 -24.47 7.51 -7.08
C GLU A 72 -24.08 8.95 -6.70
N ILE A 73 -22.82 9.17 -6.27
CA ILE A 73 -22.33 10.50 -5.93
C ILE A 73 -22.29 11.40 -7.16
N LEU A 74 -21.74 10.91 -8.28
CA LEU A 74 -21.64 11.69 -9.51
C LEU A 74 -23.01 12.01 -10.13
N GLU A 75 -24.01 11.16 -9.93
CA GLU A 75 -25.37 11.38 -10.44
C GLU A 75 -26.17 12.37 -9.59
N LYS A 76 -26.00 12.36 -8.26
CA LYS A 76 -26.90 13.07 -7.33
C LYS A 76 -26.27 14.25 -6.61
N TYR A 77 -24.93 14.26 -6.44
CA TYR A 77 -24.24 15.17 -5.51
C TYR A 77 -22.98 15.80 -6.12
N GLN A 78 -22.90 15.84 -7.46
CA GLN A 78 -21.74 16.39 -8.15
C GLN A 78 -21.55 17.89 -7.85
N ASP A 79 -22.63 18.64 -7.75
CA ASP A 79 -22.58 20.08 -7.53
C ASP A 79 -22.10 20.41 -6.10
N GLU A 80 -22.58 19.65 -5.11
CA GLU A 80 -22.20 19.83 -3.69
C GLU A 80 -20.74 19.42 -3.44
N LEU A 81 -20.25 18.42 -4.19
CA LEU A 81 -18.90 17.86 -4.03
C LEU A 81 -17.88 18.37 -5.06
N ASN A 82 -18.21 19.41 -5.80
CA ASN A 82 -17.48 19.97 -6.93
C ASN A 82 -15.95 19.77 -6.86
N SER A 83 -15.29 20.27 -5.80
CA SER A 83 -13.82 20.16 -5.65
C SER A 83 -13.32 18.73 -5.38
N SER A 84 -14.19 17.81 -4.96
CA SER A 84 -13.86 16.42 -4.64
C SER A 84 -14.15 15.45 -5.80
N VAL A 85 -14.93 15.87 -6.78
CA VAL A 85 -15.30 15.05 -7.95
C VAL A 85 -14.08 14.46 -8.67
N PRO A 86 -13.01 15.22 -8.94
CA PRO A 86 -11.83 14.67 -9.59
C PRO A 86 -11.19 13.49 -8.81
N SER A 87 -11.13 13.60 -7.49
CA SER A 87 -10.58 12.53 -6.64
C SER A 87 -11.49 11.28 -6.67
N ILE A 88 -12.80 11.47 -6.64
CA ILE A 88 -13.78 10.37 -6.73
C ILE A 88 -13.63 9.65 -8.09
N MET A 89 -13.55 10.39 -9.19
CA MET A 89 -13.35 9.81 -10.52
C MET A 89 -12.00 9.07 -10.61
N TYR A 90 -10.94 9.64 -10.05
CA TYR A 90 -9.63 8.99 -10.01
C TYR A 90 -9.68 7.65 -9.27
N PHE A 91 -10.23 7.60 -8.05
CA PHE A 91 -10.37 6.36 -7.29
C PHE A 91 -11.29 5.34 -7.98
N MET A 92 -12.40 5.77 -8.58
CA MET A 92 -13.24 4.89 -9.40
C MET A 92 -12.46 4.29 -10.58
N SER A 93 -11.55 5.06 -11.21
CA SER A 93 -10.71 4.54 -12.27
C SER A 93 -9.72 3.46 -11.77
N GLU A 94 -9.20 3.62 -10.55
CA GLU A 94 -8.39 2.58 -9.91
C GLU A 94 -9.20 1.32 -9.62
N ASP A 95 -10.45 1.46 -9.18
CA ASP A 95 -11.34 0.32 -8.94
C ASP A 95 -11.67 -0.44 -10.23
N TYR A 96 -11.95 0.27 -11.31
CA TYR A 96 -12.08 -0.36 -12.63
C TYR A 96 -10.80 -1.11 -13.04
N ALA A 97 -9.63 -0.52 -12.78
CA ALA A 97 -8.35 -1.17 -13.09
C ALA A 97 -8.10 -2.42 -12.23
N ILE A 98 -8.48 -2.42 -10.95
CA ILE A 98 -8.41 -3.58 -10.04
C ILE A 98 -9.29 -4.72 -10.58
N LEU A 99 -10.46 -4.41 -11.12
CA LEU A 99 -11.37 -5.37 -11.75
C LEU A 99 -10.94 -5.79 -13.16
N GLY A 100 -9.81 -5.26 -13.67
CA GLY A 100 -9.31 -5.55 -15.01
C GLY A 100 -10.03 -4.80 -16.15
N HIS A 101 -10.92 -3.86 -15.83
CA HIS A 101 -11.64 -3.03 -16.78
C HIS A 101 -10.84 -1.77 -17.16
N TYR A 102 -9.65 -1.98 -17.74
CA TYR A 102 -8.74 -0.88 -18.09
C TYR A 102 -9.31 0.10 -19.12
N ASP A 103 -10.18 -0.37 -20.02
CA ASP A 103 -10.93 0.47 -20.97
C ASP A 103 -11.82 1.49 -20.26
N LYS A 104 -12.58 1.04 -19.24
CA LYS A 104 -13.44 1.91 -18.42
C LYS A 104 -12.63 2.85 -17.55
N ALA A 105 -11.52 2.36 -16.99
CA ALA A 105 -10.59 3.17 -16.19
C ALA A 105 -10.02 4.32 -17.03
N SER A 106 -9.52 4.03 -18.23
CA SER A 106 -9.01 5.03 -19.17
C SER A 106 -10.09 6.02 -19.62
N ALA A 107 -11.28 5.53 -19.98
CA ALA A 107 -12.37 6.38 -20.45
C ALA A 107 -12.84 7.37 -19.37
N LEU A 108 -12.86 6.95 -18.10
CA LEU A 108 -13.24 7.83 -16.99
C LEU A 108 -12.22 8.96 -16.79
N LEU A 109 -10.91 8.64 -16.81
CA LEU A 109 -9.85 9.65 -16.71
C LEU A 109 -9.78 10.55 -17.94
N HIS A 110 -10.04 10.02 -19.13
CA HIS A 110 -10.17 10.81 -20.33
C HIS A 110 -11.25 11.88 -20.18
N SER A 111 -12.46 11.50 -19.73
CA SER A 111 -13.56 12.41 -19.47
C SER A 111 -13.19 13.52 -18.48
N LEU A 112 -12.46 13.16 -17.42
CA LEU A 112 -11.98 14.10 -16.42
C LEU A 112 -10.95 15.09 -17.00
N ASN A 113 -9.96 14.60 -17.74
CA ASN A 113 -8.93 15.44 -18.37
C ASN A 113 -9.53 16.38 -19.42
N GLU A 114 -10.52 15.92 -20.21
CA GLU A 114 -11.26 16.75 -21.15
C GLU A 114 -12.08 17.85 -20.46
N ALA A 115 -12.67 17.54 -19.28
CA ALA A 115 -13.39 18.56 -18.50
C ALA A 115 -12.46 19.68 -18.04
N TYR A 116 -11.24 19.37 -17.57
CA TYR A 116 -10.23 20.37 -17.23
C TYR A 116 -9.87 21.25 -18.42
N ARG A 117 -9.59 20.64 -19.60
CA ARG A 117 -9.21 21.37 -20.82
C ARG A 117 -10.34 22.28 -21.29
N LYS A 118 -11.61 21.82 -21.30
CA LYS A 118 -12.78 22.62 -21.67
C LYS A 118 -13.02 23.78 -20.70
N GLY A 119 -12.67 23.59 -19.41
CA GLY A 119 -12.71 24.66 -18.41
C GLY A 119 -11.52 25.63 -18.47
N GLY A 120 -10.63 25.51 -19.46
CA GLY A 120 -9.44 26.36 -19.60
C GLY A 120 -8.35 26.06 -18.55
N GLN A 121 -8.39 24.92 -17.89
CA GLN A 121 -7.43 24.48 -16.87
C GLN A 121 -6.47 23.44 -17.44
N THR A 122 -5.26 23.40 -16.87
CA THR A 122 -4.31 22.32 -17.16
C THR A 122 -4.77 21.04 -16.47
N ALA A 123 -4.83 19.94 -17.20
CA ALA A 123 -5.14 18.63 -16.62
C ALA A 123 -4.06 18.22 -15.61
N ASN A 124 -4.45 17.47 -14.59
CA ASN A 124 -3.51 16.97 -13.62
C ASN A 124 -2.57 15.93 -14.28
N PRO A 125 -1.23 16.10 -14.22
CA PRO A 125 -0.27 15.18 -14.83
C PRO A 125 -0.43 13.72 -14.39
N VAL A 126 -0.86 13.48 -13.15
CA VAL A 126 -1.11 12.13 -12.62
C VAL A 126 -2.31 11.49 -13.35
N PHE A 127 -3.41 12.23 -13.54
CA PHE A 127 -4.59 11.73 -14.24
C PHE A 127 -4.28 11.44 -15.71
N GLU A 128 -3.52 12.32 -16.36
CA GLU A 128 -3.09 12.10 -17.76
C GLU A 128 -2.16 10.88 -17.90
N ALA A 129 -1.27 10.66 -16.93
CA ALA A 129 -0.37 9.53 -16.97
C ALA A 129 -1.13 8.20 -16.75
N TYR A 130 -2.07 8.14 -15.80
CA TYR A 130 -2.89 6.94 -15.59
C TYR A 130 -3.89 6.70 -16.73
N GLU A 131 -4.45 7.74 -17.36
CA GLU A 131 -5.23 7.61 -18.60
C GLU A 131 -4.42 6.88 -19.68
N ASP A 132 -3.18 7.33 -19.92
CA ASP A 132 -2.27 6.74 -20.91
C ASP A 132 -1.92 5.28 -20.58
N ILE A 133 -1.60 5.00 -19.30
CA ILE A 133 -1.29 3.64 -18.82
C ILE A 133 -2.49 2.71 -19.01
N TYR A 134 -3.67 3.08 -18.55
CA TYR A 134 -4.85 2.23 -18.67
C TYR A 134 -5.27 2.05 -20.14
N SER A 135 -5.13 3.08 -20.98
CA SER A 135 -5.34 2.95 -22.42
C SER A 135 -4.41 1.94 -23.09
N LYS A 136 -3.18 1.83 -22.60
CA LYS A 136 -2.19 0.84 -23.10
C LYS A 136 -2.45 -0.55 -22.55
N LEU A 137 -2.75 -0.66 -21.25
CA LEU A 137 -3.09 -1.92 -20.60
C LEU A 137 -4.35 -2.56 -21.21
N SER A 138 -5.34 -1.78 -21.61
CA SER A 138 -6.56 -2.30 -22.25
C SER A 138 -6.29 -3.07 -23.55
N LYS A 139 -5.11 -2.87 -24.18
CA LYS A 139 -4.66 -3.55 -25.40
C LYS A 139 -3.80 -4.79 -25.13
N CYS A 140 -3.38 -5.01 -23.88
CA CYS A 140 -2.46 -6.09 -23.50
C CYS A 140 -3.16 -7.32 -22.92
N GLY A 141 -4.48 -7.33 -22.84
CA GLY A 141 -5.24 -8.38 -22.17
C GLY A 141 -5.45 -8.08 -20.66
N THR A 142 -6.44 -8.76 -20.08
CA THR A 142 -6.81 -8.55 -18.68
C THR A 142 -5.84 -9.27 -17.74
N PHE A 143 -5.37 -8.58 -16.72
CA PHE A 143 -4.64 -9.19 -15.61
C PHE A 143 -5.54 -10.20 -14.90
N SER A 144 -5.05 -11.42 -14.68
CA SER A 144 -5.79 -12.47 -13.98
C SER A 144 -4.85 -13.41 -13.23
N VAL A 145 -5.39 -14.17 -12.29
CA VAL A 145 -4.69 -15.24 -11.58
C VAL A 145 -5.48 -16.54 -11.65
N GLU A 146 -4.80 -17.59 -12.11
CA GLU A 146 -5.32 -18.96 -12.11
C GLU A 146 -4.82 -19.65 -10.85
N ARG A 147 -5.74 -20.04 -9.97
CA ARG A 147 -5.43 -20.71 -8.69
C ARG A 147 -5.81 -22.19 -8.79
N PRO A 148 -4.92 -23.10 -8.35
CA PRO A 148 -5.32 -24.50 -8.19
C PRO A 148 -6.31 -24.67 -7.02
N ASN A 149 -7.01 -25.81 -6.99
CA ASN A 149 -7.97 -26.12 -5.94
C ASN A 149 -7.34 -26.59 -4.60
N ASN A 150 -6.03 -26.70 -4.56
CA ASN A 150 -5.24 -27.07 -3.38
C ASN A 150 -4.41 -25.87 -2.87
N ASN A 151 -3.89 -26.00 -1.66
CA ASN A 151 -2.94 -25.02 -1.13
C ASN A 151 -1.70 -24.96 -2.03
N VAL A 152 -1.24 -23.75 -2.31
CA VAL A 152 0.03 -23.52 -3.00
C VAL A 152 1.07 -23.11 -1.98
N SER A 153 2.25 -23.72 -2.04
CA SER A 153 3.39 -23.37 -1.19
C SER A 153 4.58 -23.01 -2.07
N VAL A 154 5.17 -21.84 -1.81
CA VAL A 154 6.33 -21.32 -2.52
C VAL A 154 7.45 -21.07 -1.52
N PRO A 155 8.67 -21.55 -1.75
CA PRO A 155 9.79 -21.30 -0.83
C PRO A 155 10.05 -19.80 -0.67
N LEU A 156 10.16 -19.35 0.58
CA LEU A 156 10.62 -18.01 0.94
C LEU A 156 12.14 -18.01 1.10
N LEU A 157 12.76 -17.04 0.51
CA LEU A 157 14.21 -16.84 0.55
C LEU A 157 14.51 -15.52 1.26
N THR A 158 15.53 -15.52 2.11
CA THR A 158 16.15 -14.28 2.60
C THR A 158 17.52 -14.14 1.97
N HIS A 159 17.98 -12.91 1.78
CA HIS A 159 19.27 -12.68 1.12
C HIS A 159 20.43 -13.32 1.89
N THR A 160 20.44 -13.17 3.22
CA THR A 160 21.49 -13.69 4.09
C THR A 160 21.32 -15.16 4.47
N GLY A 161 20.16 -15.75 4.24
CA GLY A 161 19.77 -17.04 4.82
C GLY A 161 19.67 -17.02 6.36
N ASN A 162 19.88 -15.87 7.00
CA ASN A 162 19.90 -15.70 8.44
C ASN A 162 18.57 -15.11 8.94
N ARG A 163 17.82 -15.88 9.72
CA ARG A 163 16.54 -15.46 10.30
C ARG A 163 16.68 -14.33 11.34
N LYS A 164 17.84 -14.18 11.97
CA LYS A 164 18.06 -13.12 12.98
C LYS A 164 18.31 -11.76 12.38
N ASN A 165 18.89 -11.72 11.16
CA ASN A 165 19.13 -10.50 10.39
C ASN A 165 18.65 -10.69 8.96
N PRO A 166 17.34 -10.85 8.74
CA PRO A 166 16.80 -10.98 7.40
C PRO A 166 16.92 -9.64 6.70
N GLU A 167 17.42 -9.64 5.46
CA GLU A 167 17.56 -8.38 4.72
C GLU A 167 16.40 -8.12 3.77
N MET A 168 15.88 -9.14 3.12
CA MET A 168 14.85 -8.99 2.11
C MET A 168 14.16 -10.32 1.84
N MET A 169 12.85 -10.30 1.74
CA MET A 169 12.09 -11.48 1.37
C MET A 169 12.03 -11.62 -0.15
N SER A 170 12.30 -12.83 -0.63
CA SER A 170 12.29 -13.14 -2.06
C SER A 170 11.63 -14.49 -2.32
N VAL A 171 11.21 -14.69 -3.56
CA VAL A 171 10.68 -15.95 -4.07
C VAL A 171 11.33 -16.27 -5.43
N MET A 172 11.37 -17.54 -5.80
CA MET A 172 11.65 -17.93 -7.19
C MET A 172 10.36 -17.86 -7.99
N ALA A 173 10.40 -17.13 -9.07
CA ALA A 173 9.31 -16.99 -10.02
C ALA A 173 9.72 -17.47 -11.41
N ASN A 174 8.76 -17.96 -12.18
CA ASN A 174 8.98 -18.19 -13.61
C ASN A 174 8.24 -17.09 -14.38
N ILE A 175 9.00 -16.21 -15.04
CA ILE A 175 8.48 -15.11 -15.84
C ILE A 175 8.73 -15.41 -17.32
N ASN A 176 7.67 -15.57 -18.11
CA ASN A 176 7.73 -15.90 -19.54
C ASN A 176 8.67 -17.08 -19.84
N GLY A 177 8.63 -18.13 -19.01
CA GLY A 177 9.44 -19.34 -19.16
C GLY A 177 10.85 -19.27 -18.55
N LYS A 178 11.27 -18.14 -17.96
CA LYS A 178 12.56 -18.00 -17.29
C LYS A 178 12.41 -18.02 -15.78
N GLU A 179 13.19 -18.85 -15.12
CA GLU A 179 13.29 -18.83 -13.65
C GLU A 179 14.16 -17.66 -13.19
N VAL A 180 13.61 -16.85 -12.31
CA VAL A 180 14.23 -15.63 -11.80
C VAL A 180 13.90 -15.45 -10.32
N LYS A 181 14.84 -14.85 -9.57
CA LYS A 181 14.61 -14.43 -8.19
C LYS A 181 13.92 -13.08 -8.19
N CYS A 182 12.77 -12.98 -7.53
CA CYS A 182 12.02 -11.74 -7.36
C CYS A 182 11.91 -11.38 -5.87
N ASN A 183 12.03 -10.12 -5.54
CA ASN A 183 11.70 -9.65 -4.20
C ASN A 183 10.18 -9.65 -4.03
N TYR A 184 9.71 -10.21 -2.91
CA TYR A 184 8.29 -10.29 -2.56
C TYR A 184 8.03 -9.27 -1.46
N ASP A 185 7.54 -8.09 -1.87
CA ASP A 185 7.61 -6.87 -1.09
C ASP A 185 6.22 -6.28 -0.83
N SER A 186 5.72 -6.44 0.40
CA SER A 186 4.45 -5.85 0.83
C SER A 186 4.53 -4.33 1.08
N GLY A 187 5.74 -3.77 1.15
CA GLY A 187 5.98 -2.33 1.16
C GLY A 187 5.92 -1.69 -0.24
N ALA A 188 5.78 -2.50 -1.31
CA ALA A 188 5.62 -2.02 -2.67
C ALA A 188 4.14 -2.09 -3.10
N GLY A 189 3.53 -0.93 -3.41
CA GLY A 189 2.13 -0.85 -3.86
C GLY A 189 1.89 -1.44 -5.26
N ILE A 190 2.92 -1.52 -6.08
CA ILE A 190 2.90 -1.96 -7.49
C ILE A 190 4.08 -2.88 -7.77
N ASN A 191 4.00 -3.63 -8.88
CA ASN A 191 5.14 -4.40 -9.38
C ASN A 191 6.12 -3.50 -10.12
N ILE A 192 7.41 -3.67 -9.89
CA ILE A 192 8.46 -2.92 -10.57
C ILE A 192 9.57 -3.83 -11.05
N MET A 193 10.25 -3.44 -12.13
CA MET A 193 11.46 -4.09 -12.61
C MET A 193 12.44 -3.08 -13.19
N THR A 194 13.73 -3.44 -13.24
CA THR A 194 14.74 -2.63 -13.92
C THR A 194 14.68 -2.82 -15.44
N THR A 195 15.17 -1.82 -16.18
CA THR A 195 15.36 -1.95 -17.65
C THR A 195 16.22 -3.17 -18.00
N LYS A 196 17.32 -3.37 -17.26
CA LYS A 196 18.22 -4.53 -17.43
C LYS A 196 17.48 -5.87 -17.25
N PHE A 197 16.59 -5.94 -16.24
CA PHE A 197 15.78 -7.14 -16.00
C PHE A 197 14.75 -7.37 -17.11
N ALA A 198 14.07 -6.31 -17.59
CA ALA A 198 13.16 -6.38 -18.72
C ALA A 198 13.86 -6.92 -20.00
N GLU A 199 15.07 -6.43 -20.28
CA GLU A 199 15.90 -6.94 -21.37
C GLU A 199 16.30 -8.42 -21.18
N HIS A 200 16.68 -8.81 -19.95
CA HIS A 200 17.04 -10.17 -19.60
C HIS A 200 15.90 -11.15 -19.87
N ILE A 201 14.66 -10.80 -19.53
CA ILE A 201 13.47 -11.63 -19.81
C ILE A 201 12.94 -11.44 -21.24
N LYS A 202 13.57 -10.60 -22.05
CA LYS A 202 13.17 -10.25 -23.42
C LYS A 202 11.75 -9.66 -23.52
N ALA A 203 11.36 -8.89 -22.50
CA ALA A 203 10.08 -8.19 -22.49
C ALA A 203 10.18 -6.86 -23.25
N THR A 204 9.08 -6.50 -23.92
CA THR A 204 8.99 -5.21 -24.61
C THR A 204 8.54 -4.12 -23.66
N VAL A 205 9.31 -3.03 -23.56
CA VAL A 205 8.91 -1.85 -22.78
C VAL A 205 7.93 -1.02 -23.60
N ILE A 206 6.73 -0.85 -23.05
CA ILE A 206 5.69 0.01 -23.57
C ILE A 206 5.94 1.40 -23.02
N GLN A 207 6.21 2.36 -23.91
CA GLN A 207 6.41 3.76 -23.49
C GLN A 207 5.12 4.34 -22.96
N THR A 208 5.19 5.00 -21.79
CA THR A 208 4.06 5.67 -21.16
C THR A 208 4.41 7.12 -20.85
N LYS A 209 3.41 7.95 -20.55
CA LYS A 209 3.66 9.21 -19.87
C LYS A 209 4.37 8.92 -18.54
N ASN A 210 5.25 9.84 -18.13
CA ASN A 210 6.02 9.67 -16.91
C ASN A 210 5.12 9.66 -15.67
N ILE A 211 5.38 8.71 -14.77
CA ILE A 211 4.85 8.70 -13.40
C ILE A 211 6.03 8.74 -12.44
N GLN A 212 5.97 9.67 -11.51
CA GLN A 212 6.87 9.69 -10.36
C GLN A 212 6.38 8.69 -9.31
N MET A 213 7.23 7.77 -8.95
CA MET A 213 6.99 6.81 -7.88
C MET A 213 7.79 7.20 -6.66
N LEU A 214 7.18 7.11 -5.48
CA LEU A 214 7.85 7.37 -4.22
C LEU A 214 8.47 6.07 -3.69
N GLY A 215 9.79 6.07 -3.60
CA GLY A 215 10.58 5.10 -2.86
C GLY A 215 11.28 5.79 -1.69
N MET A 216 12.62 5.64 -1.57
CA MET A 216 13.43 6.47 -0.67
C MET A 216 13.49 7.92 -1.14
N SER A 217 13.35 8.15 -2.45
CA SER A 217 13.10 9.43 -3.10
C SER A 217 12.18 9.21 -4.31
N TYR A 218 11.81 10.29 -5.00
CA TYR A 218 11.04 10.19 -6.23
C TYR A 218 11.87 9.60 -7.37
N VAL A 219 11.29 8.59 -8.04
CA VAL A 219 11.90 7.92 -9.20
C VAL A 219 10.92 7.97 -10.36
N ASP A 220 11.42 8.32 -11.53
CA ASP A 220 10.63 8.37 -12.76
C ASP A 220 10.48 6.99 -13.38
N SER A 221 9.26 6.64 -13.77
CA SER A 221 8.99 5.47 -14.59
C SER A 221 9.58 5.65 -15.99
N LYS A 222 10.22 4.60 -16.51
CA LYS A 222 10.70 4.54 -17.90
C LYS A 222 9.66 3.94 -18.86
N GLY A 223 8.53 3.51 -18.32
CA GLY A 223 7.46 2.86 -19.07
C GLY A 223 6.89 1.66 -18.32
N LEU A 224 6.25 0.80 -19.07
CA LEU A 224 5.53 -0.38 -18.59
C LEU A 224 5.96 -1.63 -19.35
N VAL A 225 6.05 -2.75 -18.66
CA VAL A 225 6.13 -4.08 -19.26
C VAL A 225 4.90 -4.87 -18.83
N VAL A 226 4.28 -5.58 -19.76
CA VAL A 226 3.25 -6.58 -19.43
C VAL A 226 3.84 -7.94 -19.74
N VAL A 227 4.04 -8.77 -18.69
CA VAL A 227 4.52 -10.15 -18.90
C VAL A 227 3.32 -11.08 -19.11
N ASP A 228 3.40 -11.94 -20.13
CA ASP A 228 2.29 -12.84 -20.48
C ASP A 228 1.98 -13.83 -19.37
N SER A 229 3.04 -14.28 -18.67
CA SER A 229 2.94 -15.28 -17.60
C SER A 229 3.95 -15.01 -16.49
N LEU A 230 3.45 -15.00 -15.25
CA LEU A 230 4.26 -15.08 -14.04
C LEU A 230 3.75 -16.27 -13.24
N LYS A 231 4.64 -17.22 -12.88
CA LYS A 231 4.29 -18.39 -12.06
C LYS A 231 5.00 -18.33 -10.72
N LEU A 232 4.25 -18.61 -9.68
CA LEU A 232 4.75 -18.82 -8.31
C LEU A 232 4.28 -20.21 -7.85
N GLY A 233 5.17 -21.20 -7.92
CA GLY A 233 4.75 -22.60 -7.79
C GLY A 233 3.66 -22.94 -8.82
N ASP A 234 2.52 -23.44 -8.35
CA ASP A 234 1.38 -23.80 -9.20
C ASP A 234 0.42 -22.62 -9.50
N LEU A 235 0.67 -21.43 -8.94
CA LEU A 235 -0.08 -20.22 -9.31
C LEU A 235 0.38 -19.71 -10.67
N VAL A 236 -0.56 -19.33 -11.51
CA VAL A 236 -0.26 -18.73 -12.82
C VAL A 236 -0.99 -17.39 -12.94
N TYR A 237 -0.22 -16.32 -13.01
CA TYR A 237 -0.73 -15.00 -13.34
C TYR A 237 -0.58 -14.75 -14.83
N ARG A 238 -1.54 -14.04 -15.43
CA ARG A 238 -1.57 -13.65 -16.84
C ARG A 238 -1.57 -12.14 -16.99
N ASN A 239 -0.90 -11.66 -18.01
CA ASN A 239 -0.87 -10.24 -18.39
C ASN A 239 -0.49 -9.33 -17.21
N VAL A 240 0.61 -9.65 -16.53
CA VAL A 240 1.04 -8.96 -15.31
C VAL A 240 1.80 -7.69 -15.66
N PRO A 241 1.29 -6.50 -15.25
CA PRO A 241 1.99 -5.25 -15.49
C PRO A 241 3.10 -5.02 -14.46
N PHE A 242 4.24 -4.54 -14.97
CA PHE A 242 5.37 -4.05 -14.19
C PHE A 242 5.76 -2.67 -14.65
N PHE A 243 5.96 -1.74 -13.73
CA PHE A 243 6.59 -0.47 -14.06
C PHE A 243 8.10 -0.65 -14.20
N VAL A 244 8.66 -0.05 -15.24
CA VAL A 244 10.09 -0.10 -15.48
C VAL A 244 10.73 1.13 -14.87
N VAL A 245 11.72 0.92 -14.00
CA VAL A 245 12.40 1.99 -13.28
C VAL A 245 13.92 1.82 -13.36
N ASP A 246 14.65 2.92 -13.29
CA ASP A 246 16.07 2.87 -13.00
C ASP A 246 16.24 2.99 -11.48
N MET A 247 16.66 1.88 -10.84
CA MET A 247 16.85 1.84 -9.39
C MET A 247 18.21 2.36 -8.95
N ARG A 248 19.07 2.77 -9.90
CA ARG A 248 20.38 3.30 -9.59
C ARG A 248 20.26 4.65 -8.92
N THR A 249 21.18 4.89 -8.00
CA THR A 249 21.33 6.13 -7.25
C THR A 249 22.68 6.76 -7.58
N ASP A 250 22.91 8.01 -7.19
CA ASP A 250 24.22 8.65 -7.27
C ASP A 250 25.25 8.10 -6.27
N ASN A 251 24.84 7.13 -5.43
CA ASN A 251 25.70 6.51 -4.43
C ASN A 251 26.20 5.13 -4.90
N PRO A 252 27.50 4.96 -5.25
CA PRO A 252 28.03 3.69 -5.74
C PRO A 252 27.91 2.52 -4.74
N LEU A 253 27.99 2.81 -3.43
CA LEU A 253 27.84 1.77 -2.41
C LEU A 253 26.40 1.27 -2.31
N ALA A 254 25.41 2.17 -2.48
CA ALA A 254 24.02 1.79 -2.54
C ALA A 254 23.74 0.93 -3.79
N ASN A 255 24.27 1.33 -4.93
CA ASN A 255 24.12 0.58 -6.18
C ASN A 255 24.73 -0.83 -6.06
N LYS A 256 25.94 -0.93 -5.47
CA LYS A 256 26.55 -2.23 -5.20
C LYS A 256 25.68 -3.09 -4.29
N LYS A 257 25.10 -2.52 -3.23
CA LYS A 257 24.19 -3.26 -2.31
C LYS A 257 22.92 -3.71 -3.02
N LEU A 258 22.31 -2.87 -3.86
CA LEU A 258 21.13 -3.25 -4.66
C LEU A 258 21.45 -4.40 -5.62
N GLU A 259 22.62 -4.39 -6.24
CA GLU A 259 23.09 -5.49 -7.10
C GLU A 259 23.30 -6.78 -6.30
N GLU A 260 23.97 -6.71 -5.13
CA GLU A 260 24.17 -7.86 -4.23
C GLU A 260 22.84 -8.46 -3.75
N LEU A 261 21.84 -7.63 -3.46
CA LEU A 261 20.49 -8.04 -3.07
C LEU A 261 19.69 -8.65 -4.24
N GLY A 262 20.15 -8.46 -5.50
CA GLY A 262 19.40 -8.84 -6.70
C GLY A 262 18.09 -8.04 -6.81
N TYR A 263 18.13 -6.75 -6.47
CA TYR A 263 16.94 -5.87 -6.47
C TYR A 263 16.62 -5.41 -7.90
N GLU A 264 16.26 -6.36 -8.76
CA GLU A 264 15.98 -6.12 -10.18
C GLU A 264 14.50 -6.33 -10.55
N CYS A 265 13.77 -7.12 -9.73
CA CYS A 265 12.35 -7.42 -9.93
C CYS A 265 11.64 -7.50 -8.58
N VAL A 266 10.59 -6.72 -8.43
CA VAL A 266 9.77 -6.65 -7.21
C VAL A 266 8.33 -7.02 -7.54
N ILE A 267 7.82 -8.00 -6.81
CA ILE A 267 6.42 -8.41 -6.81
C ILE A 267 5.76 -7.71 -5.62
N GLY A 268 4.89 -6.76 -5.91
CA GLY A 268 4.22 -5.93 -4.91
C GLY A 268 2.77 -6.32 -4.65
N ASN A 269 2.08 -5.47 -3.91
CA ASN A 269 0.70 -5.66 -3.45
C ASN A 269 -0.30 -5.88 -4.58
N GLN A 270 -0.05 -5.32 -5.76
CA GLN A 270 -0.89 -5.52 -6.95
C GLN A 270 -1.04 -7.02 -7.30
N THR A 271 0.01 -7.81 -7.09
CA THR A 271 0.00 -9.26 -7.35
C THR A 271 -0.45 -10.07 -6.12
N MET A 272 -0.29 -9.52 -4.90
CA MET A 272 -0.70 -10.19 -3.67
C MET A 272 -2.21 -10.13 -3.42
N MET A 273 -2.83 -8.97 -3.62
CA MET A 273 -4.26 -8.76 -3.34
C MET A 273 -5.22 -9.75 -4.02
N PRO A 274 -5.06 -10.10 -5.32
CA PRO A 274 -5.94 -11.04 -6.00
C PRO A 274 -5.92 -12.46 -5.43
N LEU A 275 -4.93 -12.78 -4.58
CA LEU A 275 -4.86 -14.08 -3.90
C LEU A 275 -5.91 -14.22 -2.79
N GLY A 276 -6.48 -13.11 -2.30
CA GLY A 276 -7.48 -13.08 -1.24
C GLY A 276 -6.94 -13.41 0.15
N GLU A 277 -6.02 -14.35 0.29
CA GLU A 277 -5.30 -14.64 1.54
C GLU A 277 -3.92 -15.19 1.24
N ILE A 278 -2.93 -14.75 2.01
CA ILE A 278 -1.57 -15.29 2.02
C ILE A 278 -1.10 -15.53 3.46
N CYS A 279 -0.28 -16.55 3.65
CA CYS A 279 0.36 -16.84 4.91
C CYS A 279 1.87 -16.95 4.70
N PHE A 280 2.62 -16.13 5.38
CA PHE A 280 4.07 -16.28 5.52
C PHE A 280 4.33 -17.27 6.66
N ASP A 281 4.66 -18.52 6.34
CA ASP A 281 5.05 -19.55 7.29
C ASP A 281 6.57 -19.50 7.48
N PHE A 282 7.00 -18.77 8.50
CA PHE A 282 8.43 -18.56 8.77
C PHE A 282 9.10 -19.79 9.39
N ASP A 283 8.34 -20.70 10.01
CA ASP A 283 8.93 -21.96 10.51
C ASP A 283 9.39 -22.85 9.37
N ARG A 284 8.58 -22.90 8.31
CA ARG A 284 8.88 -23.70 7.11
C ARG A 284 9.57 -22.91 6.03
N MET A 285 9.71 -21.60 6.19
CA MET A 285 10.16 -20.67 5.15
C MET A 285 9.36 -20.84 3.86
N GLN A 286 8.06 -20.70 3.94
CA GLN A 286 7.14 -20.83 2.82
C GLN A 286 6.12 -19.70 2.79
N LEU A 287 5.84 -19.20 1.60
CA LEU A 287 4.63 -18.44 1.30
C LEU A 287 3.53 -19.45 0.96
N VAL A 288 2.48 -19.48 1.75
CA VAL A 288 1.35 -20.39 1.57
C VAL A 288 0.13 -19.59 1.11
N ILE A 289 -0.44 -19.99 0.00
CA ILE A 289 -1.72 -19.47 -0.50
C ILE A 289 -2.76 -20.56 -0.26
N PRO A 290 -3.69 -20.37 0.70
CA PRO A 290 -4.63 -21.40 1.06
C PRO A 290 -5.74 -21.58 0.01
N ALA A 291 -6.16 -22.80 -0.25
CA ALA A 291 -7.32 -23.09 -1.12
C ALA A 291 -8.62 -22.54 -0.54
N SER A 292 -8.75 -22.58 0.80
CA SER A 292 -9.89 -22.04 1.55
C SER A 292 -9.42 -20.99 2.53
N TYR A 293 -10.11 -19.86 2.58
CA TYR A 293 -9.75 -18.77 3.48
C TYR A 293 -9.98 -19.12 4.95
N THR A 294 -9.09 -18.61 5.79
CA THR A 294 -9.25 -18.66 7.25
C THR A 294 -10.56 -17.97 7.66
N PRO A 295 -11.32 -18.53 8.62
CA PRO A 295 -12.50 -17.86 9.15
C PRO A 295 -12.23 -16.45 9.62
N THR A 296 -13.11 -15.53 9.24
CA THR A 296 -12.97 -14.11 9.58
C THR A 296 -13.09 -13.90 11.09
N PRO A 297 -12.07 -13.35 11.76
CA PRO A 297 -12.15 -13.09 13.19
C PRO A 297 -13.07 -11.91 13.51
N THR A 298 -13.52 -11.84 14.78
CA THR A 298 -14.45 -10.80 15.24
C THR A 298 -13.85 -9.39 15.25
N TYR A 299 -12.52 -9.26 15.30
CA TYR A 299 -11.82 -7.97 15.24
C TYR A 299 -11.62 -7.42 13.82
N ALA A 300 -11.99 -8.18 12.80
CA ALA A 300 -11.84 -7.72 11.42
C ALA A 300 -12.82 -6.61 11.05
N PRO A 301 -12.40 -5.70 10.15
CA PRO A 301 -11.06 -5.53 9.60
C PRO A 301 -10.13 -4.77 10.55
N ASN A 302 -8.82 -4.98 10.42
CA ASN A 302 -7.80 -4.25 11.17
C ASN A 302 -6.72 -3.59 10.28
N PHE A 303 -6.86 -3.71 8.96
CA PHE A 303 -6.05 -2.94 8.02
C PHE A 303 -6.88 -2.40 6.86
N TYR A 304 -6.29 -1.46 6.11
CA TYR A 304 -6.89 -0.85 4.94
C TYR A 304 -5.81 -0.55 3.90
N ARG A 305 -6.20 -0.32 2.65
CA ARG A 305 -5.31 0.12 1.58
C ARG A 305 -5.25 1.65 1.57
N SER A 306 -4.07 2.23 1.46
CA SER A 306 -3.91 3.68 1.25
C SER A 306 -4.04 4.06 -0.23
N PRO A 307 -4.16 5.37 -0.55
CA PRO A 307 -4.06 5.86 -1.92
C PRO A 307 -2.77 5.46 -2.65
N GLN A 308 -1.67 5.24 -1.91
CA GLN A 308 -0.39 4.77 -2.44
C GLN A 308 -0.37 3.25 -2.65
N ARG A 309 -1.50 2.57 -2.43
CA ARG A 309 -1.66 1.11 -2.53
C ARG A 309 -0.85 0.32 -1.50
N LEU A 310 -0.44 0.98 -0.41
CA LEU A 310 0.18 0.34 0.74
C LEU A 310 -0.90 -0.16 1.71
N PHE A 311 -0.57 -1.19 2.48
CA PHE A 311 -1.46 -1.71 3.51
C PHE A 311 -1.13 -1.08 4.86
N HIS A 312 -2.05 -0.26 5.34
CA HIS A 312 -1.98 0.37 6.65
C HIS A 312 -2.68 -0.50 7.69
N LEU A 313 -1.91 -0.99 8.64
CA LEU A 313 -2.35 -1.82 9.74
C LEU A 313 -2.65 -0.94 10.96
N SER A 314 -3.83 -1.07 11.54
CA SER A 314 -4.20 -0.34 12.75
C SER A 314 -3.73 -1.08 13.99
N LEU A 315 -2.78 -0.50 14.70
CA LEU A 315 -2.23 -1.00 15.96
C LEU A 315 -2.71 -0.14 17.14
N THR A 316 -2.70 -0.72 18.35
CA THR A 316 -2.78 0.10 19.57
C THR A 316 -1.38 0.24 20.15
N ASP A 317 -0.88 1.46 20.22
CA ASP A 317 0.43 1.76 20.81
C ASP A 317 0.36 1.60 22.35
N GLY A 318 1.20 0.76 22.92
CA GLY A 318 1.20 0.49 24.35
C GLY A 318 1.66 1.66 25.23
N ARG A 319 2.40 2.61 24.64
CA ARG A 319 2.88 3.80 25.35
C ARG A 319 1.78 4.85 25.51
N SER A 320 1.07 5.14 24.44
CA SER A 320 0.03 6.19 24.40
C SER A 320 -1.39 5.64 24.59
N GLY A 321 -1.60 4.34 24.45
CA GLY A 321 -2.92 3.71 24.39
C GLY A 321 -3.74 4.07 23.15
N ARG A 322 -3.17 4.80 22.20
CA ARG A 322 -3.87 5.30 21.00
C ARG A 322 -3.69 4.36 19.82
N LYS A 323 -4.64 4.41 18.91
CA LYS A 323 -4.47 3.79 17.59
C LYS A 323 -3.42 4.54 16.80
N ILE A 324 -2.53 3.78 16.17
CA ILE A 324 -1.50 4.25 15.24
C ILE A 324 -1.58 3.47 13.95
N ASP A 325 -1.11 4.07 12.87
CA ASP A 325 -0.99 3.43 11.56
C ASP A 325 0.39 2.83 11.38
N ALA A 326 0.44 1.56 11.02
CA ALA A 326 1.67 0.89 10.63
C ALA A 326 1.58 0.36 9.20
N ILE A 327 2.66 0.40 8.46
CA ILE A 327 2.77 -0.40 7.22
C ILE A 327 3.54 -1.67 7.52
N VAL A 328 3.19 -2.74 6.79
CA VAL A 328 3.89 -4.02 6.82
C VAL A 328 4.77 -4.11 5.59
N ASP A 329 6.06 -4.30 5.79
CA ASP A 329 7.07 -4.18 4.75
C ASP A 329 8.03 -5.37 4.78
N THR A 330 7.76 -6.38 3.93
CA THR A 330 8.63 -7.57 3.77
C THR A 330 9.90 -7.27 2.97
N GLY A 331 10.02 -6.05 2.41
CA GLY A 331 11.24 -5.52 1.82
C GLY A 331 12.16 -4.81 2.82
N ALA A 332 11.67 -4.53 4.03
CA ALA A 332 12.43 -3.79 5.05
C ALA A 332 13.22 -4.70 6.00
N SER A 333 14.51 -4.42 6.13
CA SER A 333 15.42 -5.13 7.06
C SER A 333 15.27 -4.73 8.52
N GLY A 334 14.33 -3.83 8.87
CA GLY A 334 14.11 -3.40 10.26
C GLY A 334 12.77 -2.73 10.47
N THR A 335 12.27 -2.84 11.70
CA THR A 335 11.10 -2.11 12.19
C THR A 335 11.54 -0.73 12.68
N ILE A 336 10.78 0.31 12.39
CA ILE A 336 11.04 1.69 12.84
C ILE A 336 9.75 2.38 13.28
N LEU A 337 9.86 3.26 14.26
CA LEU A 337 8.85 4.28 14.55
C LEU A 337 9.27 5.56 13.83
N THR A 338 8.37 6.11 13.02
CA THR A 338 8.69 7.22 12.11
C THR A 338 8.80 8.58 12.83
N ASN A 339 9.23 9.62 12.11
CA ASN A 339 9.22 10.97 12.66
C ASN A 339 7.79 11.46 12.95
N ARG A 340 6.78 10.99 12.19
CA ARG A 340 5.38 11.25 12.49
C ARG A 340 4.98 10.71 13.87
N TYR A 341 5.40 9.49 14.23
CA TYR A 341 5.20 8.92 15.56
C TYR A 341 5.90 9.76 16.63
N TYR A 342 7.16 10.14 16.39
CA TYR A 342 7.93 10.98 17.30
C TYR A 342 7.20 12.30 17.62
N LYS A 343 6.77 13.02 16.58
CA LYS A 343 6.03 14.30 16.74
C LYS A 343 4.73 14.17 17.52
N LYS A 344 3.96 13.09 17.27
CA LYS A 344 2.72 12.82 18.01
C LYS A 344 2.94 12.47 19.48
N ASN A 345 4.15 12.02 19.86
CA ASN A 345 4.50 11.54 21.18
C ASN A 345 5.71 12.29 21.78
N GLU A 346 5.98 13.50 21.33
CA GLU A 346 7.20 14.27 21.66
C GLU A 346 7.43 14.40 23.17
N ASN A 347 6.36 14.58 23.95
CA ASN A 347 6.40 14.62 25.40
C ASN A 347 7.00 13.36 26.05
N CYS A 348 6.86 12.19 25.41
CA CYS A 348 7.43 10.93 25.89
C CYS A 348 8.96 10.84 25.68
N PHE A 349 9.52 11.77 24.91
CA PHE A 349 10.95 11.81 24.57
C PHE A 349 11.67 13.02 25.17
N THR A 350 10.98 13.82 25.99
CA THR A 350 11.57 14.99 26.65
C THR A 350 12.83 14.61 27.42
N GLY A 351 13.93 15.35 27.20
CA GLY A 351 15.24 15.09 27.82
C GLY A 351 16.03 13.95 27.21
N ARG A 352 15.51 13.25 26.19
CA ARG A 352 16.25 12.23 25.43
C ARG A 352 16.86 12.85 24.18
N THR A 353 18.11 12.56 23.94
CA THR A 353 18.81 12.96 22.71
C THR A 353 18.98 11.77 21.78
N ALA A 354 19.00 12.03 20.48
CA ALA A 354 19.33 10.99 19.51
C ALA A 354 20.76 10.50 19.71
N THR A 355 20.94 9.23 20.03
CA THR A 355 22.23 8.60 20.30
C THR A 355 22.76 7.81 19.13
N ASP A 356 21.88 7.41 18.21
CA ASP A 356 22.18 6.56 17.09
C ASP A 356 21.80 7.19 15.73
N SER A 357 22.31 6.61 14.66
CA SER A 357 21.95 6.93 13.30
C SER A 357 21.52 5.67 12.57
N LEU A 358 20.38 5.73 11.91
CA LEU A 358 19.88 4.68 11.05
C LEU A 358 20.16 5.05 9.59
N ARG A 359 20.85 4.16 8.88
CA ARG A 359 21.05 4.26 7.44
C ARG A 359 20.07 3.35 6.75
N THR A 360 19.22 3.90 5.90
CA THR A 360 18.29 3.15 5.06
C THR A 360 18.65 3.34 3.60
N ALA A 361 18.52 2.28 2.81
CA ALA A 361 18.72 2.29 1.37
C ALA A 361 17.54 1.62 0.68
N GLY A 362 17.15 2.13 -0.47
CA GLY A 362 16.04 1.59 -1.27
C GLY A 362 15.94 2.30 -2.62
N VAL A 363 14.84 2.06 -3.33
CA VAL A 363 14.58 2.70 -4.63
C VAL A 363 14.65 4.22 -4.48
N GLY A 364 15.50 4.84 -5.28
CA GLY A 364 15.69 6.29 -5.30
C GLY A 364 16.77 6.84 -4.34
N GLY A 365 17.43 6.03 -3.48
CA GLY A 365 18.56 6.57 -2.72
C GLY A 365 18.89 5.93 -1.39
N VAL A 366 19.67 6.69 -0.63
CA VAL A 366 20.10 6.38 0.74
C VAL A 366 19.73 7.55 1.63
N ASN A 367 19.14 7.25 2.77
CA ASN A 367 18.85 8.24 3.80
C ASN A 367 19.58 7.88 5.11
N VAL A 368 20.04 8.89 5.84
CA VAL A 368 20.64 8.74 7.16
C VAL A 368 19.86 9.62 8.13
N VAL A 369 19.18 8.99 9.07
CA VAL A 369 18.34 9.69 10.05
C VAL A 369 18.85 9.46 11.47
N LYS A 370 18.63 10.44 12.33
CA LYS A 370 18.95 10.33 13.76
C LYS A 370 17.83 9.59 14.49
N THR A 371 18.19 8.71 15.43
CA THR A 371 17.24 7.86 16.12
C THR A 371 17.48 7.78 17.62
N ILE A 372 16.41 7.45 18.35
CA ILE A 372 16.42 7.08 19.76
C ILE A 372 15.96 5.63 19.85
N PRO A 373 16.77 4.67 20.36
CA PRO A 373 16.32 3.31 20.55
C PRO A 373 15.34 3.21 21.73
N VAL A 374 14.27 2.43 21.54
CA VAL A 374 13.24 2.20 22.58
C VAL A 374 12.83 0.74 22.66
N SER A 375 12.31 0.32 23.83
CA SER A 375 11.38 -0.81 23.89
C SER A 375 10.00 -0.30 23.51
N TRP A 376 9.36 -1.00 22.59
CA TRP A 376 8.05 -0.64 22.08
C TRP A 376 7.07 -1.78 22.23
N THR A 377 5.95 -1.52 22.89
CA THR A 377 4.84 -2.47 23.06
C THR A 377 3.67 -2.02 22.22
N PHE A 378 3.02 -2.93 21.53
CA PHE A 378 1.82 -2.68 20.75
C PHE A 378 0.84 -3.85 20.84
N THR A 379 -0.42 -3.58 20.53
CA THR A 379 -1.46 -4.61 20.44
C THR A 379 -1.95 -4.71 19.00
N LEU A 380 -1.95 -5.93 18.46
CA LEU A 380 -2.50 -6.31 17.18
C LEU A 380 -3.48 -7.46 17.37
N ALA A 381 -4.69 -7.33 16.84
CA ALA A 381 -5.69 -8.40 16.85
C ALA A 381 -6.08 -8.90 18.28
N GLY A 382 -5.92 -8.04 19.27
CA GLY A 382 -6.18 -8.36 20.69
C GLY A 382 -4.96 -8.90 21.45
N GLU A 383 -3.89 -9.28 20.75
CA GLU A 383 -2.65 -9.80 21.34
C GLU A 383 -1.61 -8.70 21.50
N GLN A 384 -0.86 -8.74 22.62
CA GLN A 384 0.17 -7.76 22.95
C GLN A 384 1.55 -8.29 22.57
N TYR A 385 2.32 -7.44 21.89
CA TYR A 385 3.69 -7.73 21.45
C TYR A 385 4.65 -6.68 22.01
N THR A 386 5.89 -7.08 22.28
CA THR A 386 6.94 -6.18 22.76
C THR A 386 8.21 -6.40 21.96
N GLU A 387 8.68 -5.33 21.35
CA GLU A 387 9.92 -5.27 20.59
C GLU A 387 10.96 -4.43 21.35
N THR A 388 12.21 -4.82 21.28
CA THR A 388 13.31 -4.11 21.94
C THR A 388 14.23 -3.46 20.92
N ASN A 389 14.84 -2.36 21.33
CA ASN A 389 15.81 -1.63 20.50
C ASN A 389 15.25 -1.11 19.17
N ILE A 390 13.96 -0.73 19.15
CA ILE A 390 13.31 -0.17 17.96
C ILE A 390 13.74 1.30 17.82
N PRO A 391 14.29 1.71 16.65
CA PRO A 391 14.67 3.09 16.41
C PRO A 391 13.43 3.97 16.20
N VAL A 392 13.36 5.07 16.96
CA VAL A 392 12.44 6.17 16.75
C VAL A 392 13.15 7.26 15.97
N VAL A 393 12.68 7.56 14.78
CA VAL A 393 13.25 8.61 13.92
C VAL A 393 12.87 9.97 14.47
N THR A 394 13.88 10.77 14.87
CA THR A 394 13.65 12.09 15.50
C THR A 394 13.61 13.24 14.50
N SER A 395 14.14 13.04 13.29
CA SER A 395 14.11 14.03 12.21
C SER A 395 14.04 13.33 10.87
N SER A 396 13.17 13.77 9.99
CA SER A 396 13.04 13.29 8.61
C SER A 396 12.61 14.46 7.73
N GLU A 397 13.17 14.53 6.52
CA GLU A 397 12.70 15.44 5.47
C GLU A 397 11.48 14.86 4.73
N GLN A 398 11.21 13.57 4.92
CA GLN A 398 10.05 12.91 4.33
C GLN A 398 8.79 13.16 5.17
N ASN A 399 7.70 13.39 4.50
CA ASN A 399 6.39 13.48 5.13
C ASN A 399 5.76 12.08 5.15
N GLU A 400 6.12 11.29 6.18
CA GLU A 400 5.58 9.94 6.33
C GLU A 400 4.07 9.98 6.61
N GLU A 401 3.32 9.10 5.95
CA GLU A 401 1.87 8.97 6.10
C GLU A 401 1.48 7.96 7.19
N TYR A 402 2.45 7.22 7.73
CA TYR A 402 2.28 6.19 8.76
C TYR A 402 3.18 6.45 9.98
N ASP A 403 2.80 5.88 11.12
CA ASP A 403 3.51 6.07 12.39
C ASP A 403 4.60 5.02 12.60
N CYS A 404 4.45 3.84 12.00
CA CYS A 404 5.36 2.71 12.14
C CYS A 404 5.55 1.98 10.81
N ARG A 405 6.75 1.45 10.57
CA ARG A 405 7.01 0.43 9.55
C ARG A 405 7.47 -0.85 10.24
N ILE A 406 6.69 -1.91 10.09
CA ILE A 406 7.00 -3.23 10.61
C ILE A 406 7.80 -3.99 9.54
N GLY A 407 9.07 -4.24 9.83
CA GLY A 407 9.98 -4.95 8.93
C GLY A 407 10.14 -6.42 9.27
N LEU A 408 10.96 -7.10 8.46
CA LEU A 408 11.17 -8.55 8.52
C LEU A 408 11.57 -9.10 9.91
N PRO A 409 12.45 -8.46 10.70
CA PRO A 409 12.81 -9.01 12.01
C PRO A 409 11.61 -9.21 12.93
N THR A 410 10.72 -8.22 13.00
CA THR A 410 9.47 -8.32 13.78
C THR A 410 8.53 -9.38 13.19
N LEU A 411 8.34 -9.40 11.86
CA LEU A 411 7.51 -10.41 11.22
C LEU A 411 8.03 -11.83 11.47
N MET A 412 9.33 -12.06 11.33
CA MET A 412 9.98 -13.38 11.47
C MET A 412 10.23 -13.78 12.93
N ALA A 413 9.96 -12.91 13.92
CA ALA A 413 9.93 -13.28 15.32
C ALA A 413 8.76 -14.23 15.65
N HIS A 414 7.72 -14.22 14.81
CA HIS A 414 6.55 -15.08 14.91
C HIS A 414 6.67 -16.30 14.00
N ARG A 415 5.89 -17.34 14.29
CA ARG A 415 5.85 -18.55 13.44
C ARG A 415 5.20 -18.29 12.11
N LYS A 416 4.13 -17.49 12.12
CA LYS A 416 3.39 -17.14 10.90
C LYS A 416 2.89 -15.70 10.94
N PHE A 417 2.72 -15.15 9.77
CA PHE A 417 2.02 -13.91 9.53
C PHE A 417 0.98 -14.11 8.43
N ILE A 418 -0.28 -13.85 8.73
CA ILE A 418 -1.40 -14.06 7.80
C ILE A 418 -1.97 -12.71 7.40
N ILE A 419 -2.20 -12.53 6.09
CA ILE A 419 -2.87 -11.38 5.50
C ILE A 419 -4.08 -11.89 4.72
N ASN A 420 -5.28 -11.47 5.12
CA ASN A 420 -6.51 -11.75 4.39
C ASN A 420 -7.03 -10.47 3.72
N PHE A 421 -6.84 -10.37 2.42
CA PHE A 421 -7.23 -9.21 1.60
C PHE A 421 -8.73 -9.18 1.31
N LYS A 422 -9.43 -10.31 1.47
CA LYS A 422 -10.88 -10.38 1.22
C LYS A 422 -11.68 -9.70 2.33
N ASN A 423 -11.26 -9.90 3.58
CA ASN A 423 -11.93 -9.35 4.77
C ASN A 423 -11.05 -8.34 5.52
N MET A 424 -9.94 -7.95 4.92
CA MET A 424 -9.03 -6.89 5.36
C MET A 424 -8.57 -7.06 6.82
N TRP A 425 -8.00 -8.23 7.14
CA TRP A 425 -7.40 -8.48 8.45
C TRP A 425 -6.02 -9.13 8.35
N MET A 426 -5.19 -8.83 9.33
CA MET A 426 -3.85 -9.37 9.52
C MET A 426 -3.69 -9.86 10.94
N ARG A 427 -2.87 -10.92 11.14
CA ARG A 427 -2.47 -11.39 12.47
C ARG A 427 -1.14 -12.13 12.43
N PHE A 428 -0.48 -12.17 13.57
CA PHE A 428 0.59 -13.12 13.84
C PHE A 428 0.02 -14.43 14.43
N GLU A 429 0.76 -15.52 14.27
CA GLU A 429 0.51 -16.80 14.93
C GLU A 429 1.84 -17.32 15.49
N ASP A 430 1.84 -17.70 16.78
CA ASP A 430 2.98 -18.25 17.52
C ASP A 430 2.77 -19.75 17.85
#